data_f5c514ee2d44975aad57b758df189a9e
#
_entry.id   f5c514ee2d44975aad57b758df189a9e
#
_cell.length_a   1.000
_cell.length_b   1.000
_cell.length_c   1.000
_cell.angle_alpha   90.00
_cell.angle_beta   90.00
_cell.angle_gamma   90.00
#
_symmetry.space_group_name_H-M   'P 1'
#
loop_
_entity.id
_entity.type
_entity.pdbx_description
1 polymer ?
#
loop_
_entity_poly.entity_id
_entity_poly.type
_entity_poly.pdbx_seq_one_letter_code
_entity_poly.pdbx_strand_id
1 'polypeptide(L)'
;IDRLAARSQRFTNHYTGSLPCMPARHDILCGALDFLWKPWGSVELWERPVTYELKRQGVITKLITDHPHLFETGGENYHTDFFAWDYLRGHESDPWKTRPDPSWQGAPAMPAGTKYPGKASAYDFSRTFFKAEADYPGPKTMQATADWLKDHGQEHESFFLFVDEFDPHEPFDTPEPWASLYDRDWTGERIIWPPYSTDTLKNGVITERQAHHIRQNYGAKLSMIDHWLGKVLDALDNGGFWDDTMVILCTDHGHYLGEKDIFGKPRVMQYEPIGHTPLLIYHPDAAPNVISSLSTNVDLHATLTDLFDLNVDHVTHGRSLLPDILGLKTPARDWAVGGIFGNWVQIQDGRY
;
A
#
# COMPACT_ATOMS: atom_id res chain seq x y z
N ILE A 1 -10.36 -4.09 9.32
CA ILE A 1 -9.53 -5.23 8.87
C ILE A 1 -10.09 -6.54 9.41
N ASP A 2 -10.43 -6.64 10.71
CA ASP A 2 -10.93 -7.88 11.33
C ASP A 2 -12.23 -8.40 10.69
N ARG A 3 -13.13 -7.51 10.25
CA ARG A 3 -14.36 -7.90 9.51
C ARG A 3 -14.02 -8.64 8.20
N LEU A 4 -13.01 -8.17 7.47
CA LEU A 4 -12.55 -8.81 6.24
C LEU A 4 -11.82 -10.12 6.57
N ALA A 5 -10.92 -10.11 7.56
CA ALA A 5 -10.17 -11.30 7.98
C ALA A 5 -11.09 -12.46 8.40
N ALA A 6 -12.22 -12.15 9.06
CA ALA A 6 -13.18 -13.15 9.51
C ALA A 6 -13.84 -13.95 8.37
N ARG A 7 -13.80 -13.45 7.14
CA ARG A 7 -14.38 -14.11 5.95
C ARG A 7 -13.33 -14.50 4.88
N SER A 8 -12.06 -14.22 5.13
CA SER A 8 -10.98 -14.36 4.14
C SER A 8 -10.06 -15.55 4.46
N GLN A 9 -9.30 -15.95 3.46
CA GLN A 9 -8.09 -16.72 3.61
C GLN A 9 -6.99 -15.77 4.08
N ARG A 10 -6.33 -16.11 5.19
CA ARG A 10 -5.20 -15.35 5.74
C ARG A 10 -3.90 -16.06 5.42
N PHE A 11 -3.09 -15.43 4.59
CA PHE A 11 -1.74 -15.92 4.28
C PHE A 11 -0.78 -15.49 5.38
N THR A 12 -0.10 -16.46 6.00
CA THR A 12 0.80 -16.19 7.13
C THR A 12 2.26 -16.07 6.73
N ASN A 13 2.61 -16.41 5.48
CA ASN A 13 3.96 -16.36 4.94
C ASN A 13 3.95 -15.65 3.57
N HIS A 14 3.48 -14.40 3.57
CA HIS A 14 3.50 -13.55 2.38
C HIS A 14 4.61 -12.50 2.50
N TYR A 15 5.49 -12.44 1.49
CA TYR A 15 6.65 -11.57 1.51
C TYR A 15 6.67 -10.65 0.29
N THR A 16 7.12 -9.40 0.48
CA THR A 16 7.37 -8.51 -0.65
C THR A 16 8.53 -9.04 -1.51
N GLY A 17 8.46 -8.78 -2.79
CA GLY A 17 9.52 -9.10 -3.75
C GLY A 17 10.47 -7.93 -3.95
N SER A 18 10.12 -7.05 -4.86
CA SER A 18 10.91 -5.86 -5.18
C SER A 18 10.66 -4.72 -4.21
N LEU A 19 11.69 -3.96 -3.90
CA LEU A 19 11.66 -2.80 -3.02
C LEU A 19 12.24 -1.55 -3.71
N PRO A 20 11.79 -0.35 -3.32
CA PRO A 20 10.66 -0.04 -2.44
C PRO A 20 9.33 0.07 -3.20
N CYS A 21 8.50 1.07 -2.90
CA CYS A 21 7.10 1.23 -3.29
C CYS A 21 6.77 0.95 -4.77
N MET A 22 7.40 1.65 -5.73
CA MET A 22 7.07 1.47 -7.15
C MET A 22 7.51 0.11 -7.70
N PRO A 23 8.73 -0.40 -7.42
CA PRO A 23 9.11 -1.77 -7.76
C PRO A 23 8.16 -2.83 -7.21
N ALA A 24 7.66 -2.67 -5.98
CA ALA A 24 6.68 -3.61 -5.41
C ALA A 24 5.33 -3.56 -6.14
N ARG A 25 4.88 -2.38 -6.59
CA ARG A 25 3.69 -2.25 -7.43
C ARG A 25 3.87 -2.84 -8.81
N HIS A 26 5.09 -2.73 -9.34
CA HIS A 26 5.45 -3.38 -10.60
C HIS A 26 5.32 -4.90 -10.49
N ASP A 27 5.81 -5.50 -9.39
CA ASP A 27 5.64 -6.93 -9.12
C ASP A 27 4.16 -7.34 -9.16
N ILE A 28 3.27 -6.53 -8.53
CA ILE A 28 1.82 -6.79 -8.48
C ILE A 28 1.16 -6.66 -9.84
N LEU A 29 1.53 -5.65 -10.62
CA LEU A 29 0.86 -5.34 -11.89
C LEU A 29 1.44 -6.06 -13.08
N CYS A 30 2.76 -6.32 -13.11
CA CYS A 30 3.46 -6.94 -14.23
C CYS A 30 3.91 -8.39 -13.96
N GLY A 31 3.89 -8.86 -12.71
CA GLY A 31 4.17 -10.25 -12.34
C GLY A 31 5.64 -10.68 -12.42
N ALA A 32 6.55 -9.74 -12.69
CA ALA A 32 7.97 -9.97 -12.75
C ALA A 32 8.68 -9.20 -11.63
N LEU A 33 9.68 -9.83 -10.98
CA LEU A 33 10.48 -9.19 -9.94
C LEU A 33 11.28 -8.05 -10.54
N ASP A 34 10.81 -6.83 -10.35
CA ASP A 34 11.33 -5.61 -10.97
C ASP A 34 12.80 -5.37 -10.64
N PHE A 35 13.21 -5.62 -9.38
CA PHE A 35 14.58 -5.41 -8.92
C PHE A 35 15.64 -6.25 -9.65
N LEU A 36 15.24 -7.28 -10.39
CA LEU A 36 16.17 -8.08 -11.21
C LEU A 36 16.56 -7.38 -12.51
N TRP A 37 15.75 -6.40 -12.95
CA TRP A 37 15.85 -5.80 -14.27
C TRP A 37 16.26 -4.34 -14.23
N LYS A 38 15.63 -3.55 -13.35
CA LYS A 38 15.74 -2.11 -13.35
C LYS A 38 15.62 -1.50 -11.94
N PRO A 39 16.13 -0.28 -11.75
CA PRO A 39 15.88 0.50 -10.55
C PRO A 39 14.42 0.97 -10.52
N TRP A 40 14.05 1.71 -9.46
CA TRP A 40 12.81 2.48 -9.44
C TRP A 40 12.60 3.20 -10.76
N GLY A 41 11.49 2.92 -11.43
CA GLY A 41 11.19 3.45 -12.75
C GLY A 41 9.75 3.20 -13.17
N SER A 42 9.41 3.66 -14.37
CA SER A 42 8.11 3.52 -15.01
C SER A 42 7.80 2.07 -15.41
N VAL A 43 6.55 1.82 -15.73
CA VAL A 43 6.18 0.65 -16.57
C VAL A 43 6.66 0.93 -17.99
N GLU A 44 7.46 0.04 -18.54
CA GLU A 44 8.06 0.20 -19.87
C GLU A 44 7.06 -0.14 -21.00
N LEU A 45 7.30 0.41 -22.18
CA LEU A 45 6.37 0.25 -23.32
C LEU A 45 6.20 -1.21 -23.81
N TRP A 46 7.15 -2.07 -23.48
CA TRP A 46 7.07 -3.51 -23.82
C TRP A 46 6.47 -4.35 -22.70
N GLU A 47 6.28 -3.81 -21.51
CA GLU A 47 5.65 -4.48 -20.39
C GLU A 47 4.13 -4.39 -20.54
N ARG A 48 3.44 -5.44 -20.14
CA ARG A 48 1.99 -5.50 -20.18
C ARG A 48 1.44 -5.77 -18.79
N PRO A 49 1.11 -4.72 -18.05
CA PRO A 49 0.48 -4.90 -16.75
C PRO A 49 -0.86 -5.62 -16.89
N VAL A 50 -1.28 -6.32 -15.86
CA VAL A 50 -2.55 -7.04 -15.83
C VAL A 50 -3.74 -6.17 -16.26
N THR A 51 -3.70 -4.88 -15.94
CA THR A 51 -4.71 -3.89 -16.34
C THR A 51 -4.84 -3.71 -17.86
N TYR A 52 -3.73 -3.78 -18.58
CA TYR A 52 -3.73 -3.74 -20.03
C TYR A 52 -4.47 -4.95 -20.62
N GLU A 53 -4.21 -6.17 -20.14
CA GLU A 53 -4.85 -7.37 -20.63
C GLU A 53 -6.34 -7.44 -20.22
N LEU A 54 -6.68 -7.06 -18.99
CA LEU A 54 -8.06 -6.95 -18.54
C LEU A 54 -8.88 -6.01 -19.41
N LYS A 55 -8.34 -4.81 -19.68
CA LYS A 55 -8.98 -3.82 -20.57
C LYS A 55 -9.23 -4.36 -21.97
N ARG A 56 -8.29 -5.15 -22.52
CA ARG A 56 -8.46 -5.80 -23.83
C ARG A 56 -9.58 -6.83 -23.85
N GLN A 57 -9.86 -7.48 -22.74
CA GLN A 57 -10.97 -8.42 -22.59
C GLN A 57 -12.31 -7.75 -22.26
N GLY A 58 -12.34 -6.41 -22.17
CA GLY A 58 -13.57 -5.66 -21.87
C GLY A 58 -13.88 -5.54 -20.39
N VAL A 59 -12.97 -5.96 -19.49
CA VAL A 59 -13.10 -5.74 -18.05
C VAL A 59 -12.87 -4.26 -17.75
N ILE A 60 -13.77 -3.65 -17.01
CA ILE A 60 -13.61 -2.26 -16.55
C ILE A 60 -12.52 -2.23 -15.49
N THR A 61 -11.44 -1.49 -15.74
CA THR A 61 -10.35 -1.31 -14.80
C THR A 61 -10.36 0.09 -14.21
N LYS A 62 -10.50 0.20 -12.91
CA LYS A 62 -10.54 1.47 -12.17
C LYS A 62 -9.42 1.54 -11.14
N LEU A 63 -8.65 2.63 -11.17
CA LEU A 63 -7.71 3.00 -10.11
C LEU A 63 -8.29 4.12 -9.28
N ILE A 64 -8.23 3.99 -7.95
CA ILE A 64 -8.50 5.08 -7.00
C ILE A 64 -7.29 5.17 -6.07
N THR A 65 -6.62 6.32 -6.04
CA THR A 65 -5.34 6.44 -5.34
C THR A 65 -5.07 7.84 -4.80
N ASP A 66 -4.33 7.92 -3.71
CA ASP A 66 -3.70 9.13 -3.19
C ASP A 66 -2.16 9.07 -3.27
N HIS A 67 -1.62 8.03 -3.92
CA HIS A 67 -0.19 7.77 -4.03
C HIS A 67 0.48 8.71 -5.06
N PRO A 68 1.28 9.70 -4.61
CA PRO A 68 1.84 10.71 -5.50
C PRO A 68 2.87 10.17 -6.49
N HIS A 69 3.59 9.09 -6.13
CA HIS A 69 4.65 8.52 -6.97
C HIS A 69 4.14 7.93 -8.29
N LEU A 70 2.85 7.62 -8.41
CA LEU A 70 2.24 7.20 -9.67
C LEU A 70 2.14 8.34 -10.70
N PHE A 71 2.37 9.60 -10.28
CA PHE A 71 2.18 10.80 -11.08
C PHE A 71 3.42 11.70 -11.14
N GLU A 72 4.58 11.16 -10.77
CA GLU A 72 5.87 11.86 -10.84
C GLU A 72 6.89 11.06 -11.66
N THR A 73 8.03 11.66 -11.96
CA THR A 73 9.13 11.00 -12.69
C THR A 73 9.57 9.73 -11.98
N GLY A 74 9.54 8.61 -12.70
CA GLY A 74 9.80 7.25 -12.18
C GLY A 74 8.56 6.49 -11.79
N GLY A 75 7.34 7.08 -11.90
CA GLY A 75 6.06 6.45 -11.70
C GLY A 75 5.17 6.44 -12.94
N GLU A 76 5.72 6.83 -14.08
CA GLU A 76 4.97 6.96 -15.32
C GLU A 76 4.41 5.60 -15.76
N ASN A 77 3.27 5.65 -16.43
CA ASN A 77 2.58 4.54 -17.09
C ASN A 77 1.89 3.51 -16.16
N TYR A 78 2.04 3.57 -14.85
CA TYR A 78 1.31 2.65 -13.96
C TYR A 78 -0.22 2.83 -14.03
N HIS A 79 -0.67 4.08 -14.18
CA HIS A 79 -2.10 4.42 -14.22
C HIS A 79 -2.69 4.44 -15.64
N THR A 80 -1.87 4.50 -16.68
CA THR A 80 -2.33 4.74 -18.06
C THR A 80 -3.09 3.57 -18.68
N ASP A 81 -2.85 2.35 -18.22
CA ASP A 81 -3.52 1.16 -18.70
C ASP A 81 -4.84 0.86 -17.99
N PHE A 82 -5.18 1.61 -16.95
CA PHE A 82 -6.53 1.59 -16.41
C PHE A 82 -7.51 2.26 -17.37
N PHE A 83 -8.76 1.78 -17.39
CA PHE A 83 -9.84 2.42 -18.15
C PHE A 83 -10.15 3.80 -17.59
N ALA A 84 -10.18 3.93 -16.27
CA ALA A 84 -10.39 5.20 -15.57
C ALA A 84 -9.60 5.24 -14.25
N TRP A 85 -9.22 6.44 -13.81
CA TRP A 85 -8.52 6.62 -12.55
C TRP A 85 -8.88 7.94 -11.88
N ASP A 86 -8.83 7.93 -10.53
CA ASP A 86 -8.95 9.11 -9.67
C ASP A 86 -7.68 9.27 -8.84
N TYR A 87 -7.15 10.49 -8.81
CA TYR A 87 -6.03 10.87 -7.95
C TYR A 87 -6.46 11.84 -6.86
N LEU A 88 -6.48 11.35 -5.61
CA LEU A 88 -6.88 12.11 -4.41
C LEU A 88 -5.65 12.85 -3.88
N ARG A 89 -5.64 14.17 -4.09
CA ARG A 89 -4.47 15.02 -3.85
C ARG A 89 -4.20 15.31 -2.38
N GLY A 90 -2.90 15.46 -2.04
CA GLY A 90 -2.42 16.05 -0.80
C GLY A 90 -1.58 15.14 0.09
N HIS A 91 -1.29 13.89 -0.35
CA HIS A 91 -0.42 13.00 0.42
C HIS A 91 1.06 13.33 0.22
N GLU A 92 1.89 13.06 1.21
CA GLU A 92 3.35 13.16 1.20
C GLU A 92 3.88 14.45 0.51
N SER A 93 4.68 14.27 -0.53
CA SER A 93 5.30 15.34 -1.32
C SER A 93 4.46 15.81 -2.51
N ASP A 94 3.17 15.42 -2.58
CA ASP A 94 2.30 15.84 -3.67
C ASP A 94 2.32 17.36 -3.87
N PRO A 95 2.74 17.87 -5.05
CA PRO A 95 2.80 19.30 -5.33
C PRO A 95 1.41 19.90 -5.60
N TRP A 96 0.48 19.71 -4.65
CA TRP A 96 -0.91 20.11 -4.80
C TRP A 96 -1.15 21.60 -4.57
N LYS A 97 -0.60 22.15 -3.48
CA LYS A 97 -0.80 23.55 -3.09
C LYS A 97 0.51 24.35 -3.16
N THR A 98 0.43 25.59 -3.64
CA THR A 98 1.58 26.50 -3.77
C THR A 98 1.70 27.49 -2.61
N ARG A 99 0.70 27.50 -1.70
CA ARG A 99 0.64 28.35 -0.50
C ARG A 99 -0.31 27.74 0.53
N PRO A 100 -0.16 28.11 1.80
CA PRO A 100 -1.13 27.72 2.84
C PRO A 100 -2.54 28.27 2.54
N ASP A 101 -3.55 27.63 3.11
CA ASP A 101 -4.91 28.16 3.14
C ASP A 101 -4.91 29.52 3.85
N PRO A 102 -5.48 30.58 3.26
CA PRO A 102 -5.53 31.90 3.89
C PRO A 102 -6.23 31.96 5.24
N SER A 103 -7.10 31.00 5.53
CA SER A 103 -7.79 30.90 6.84
C SER A 103 -6.97 30.18 7.91
N TRP A 104 -5.80 29.61 7.57
CA TRP A 104 -4.97 28.86 8.51
C TRP A 104 -4.33 29.78 9.53
N GLN A 105 -4.60 29.50 10.82
CA GLN A 105 -4.10 30.29 11.96
C GLN A 105 -2.88 29.65 12.63
N GLY A 106 -2.56 28.39 12.31
CA GLY A 106 -1.43 27.66 12.89
C GLY A 106 -0.12 27.95 12.16
N ALA A 107 1.01 27.79 12.87
CA ALA A 107 2.30 27.68 12.21
C ALA A 107 2.33 26.41 11.35
N PRO A 108 2.94 26.42 10.15
CA PRO A 108 3.24 25.19 9.44
C PRO A 108 4.11 24.33 10.37
N ALA A 109 3.69 23.11 10.67
CA ALA A 109 4.51 22.22 11.46
C ALA A 109 5.66 21.75 10.55
N MET A 110 6.81 22.46 10.63
CA MET A 110 8.05 21.92 10.08
C MET A 110 8.43 20.72 10.93
N PRO A 111 8.41 19.50 10.39
CA PRO A 111 8.76 18.33 11.18
C PRO A 111 10.21 18.44 11.66
N ALA A 112 10.44 18.25 12.94
CA ALA A 112 11.78 18.16 13.49
C ALA A 112 12.54 17.06 12.73
N GLY A 113 13.69 17.39 12.14
CA GLY A 113 14.53 16.46 11.42
C GLY A 113 14.24 16.27 9.93
N THR A 114 13.43 17.13 9.31
CA THR A 114 13.18 17.07 7.86
C THR A 114 14.47 17.27 7.06
N LYS A 115 14.94 16.21 6.46
CA LYS A 115 16.13 16.20 5.58
C LYS A 115 15.91 16.90 4.23
N TYR A 116 14.64 17.16 3.87
CA TYR A 116 14.24 17.65 2.56
C TYR A 116 13.26 18.82 2.70
N PRO A 117 13.75 20.06 2.92
CA PRO A 117 12.90 21.23 3.13
C PRO A 117 11.84 21.45 2.03
N GLY A 118 12.15 21.10 0.78
CA GLY A 118 11.22 21.27 -0.35
C GLY A 118 10.02 20.30 -0.30
N LYS A 119 10.23 19.06 0.11
CA LYS A 119 9.16 18.05 0.25
C LYS A 119 8.23 18.36 1.41
N ALA A 120 8.79 18.72 2.57
CA ALA A 120 8.03 19.16 3.71
C ALA A 120 7.16 20.37 3.39
N SER A 121 7.65 21.33 2.61
CA SER A 121 6.89 22.51 2.23
C SER A 121 5.64 22.18 1.40
N ALA A 122 5.69 21.19 0.52
CA ALA A 122 4.52 20.79 -0.26
C ALA A 122 3.41 20.23 0.63
N TYR A 123 3.74 19.33 1.55
CA TYR A 123 2.80 18.79 2.50
C TYR A 123 2.30 19.85 3.49
N ASP A 124 3.19 20.69 4.03
CA ASP A 124 2.82 21.75 4.97
C ASP A 124 1.80 22.73 4.36
N PHE A 125 1.88 23.01 3.09
CA PHE A 125 0.87 23.81 2.40
C PHE A 125 -0.44 23.03 2.23
N SER A 126 -0.35 21.79 1.78
CA SER A 126 -1.51 20.94 1.50
C SER A 126 -2.32 20.65 2.76
N ARG A 127 -1.67 20.32 3.87
CA ARG A 127 -2.34 20.00 5.15
C ARG A 127 -3.17 21.15 5.72
N THR A 128 -2.84 22.40 5.39
CA THR A 128 -3.62 23.56 5.86
C THR A 128 -5.05 23.59 5.31
N PHE A 129 -5.31 22.83 4.24
CA PHE A 129 -6.62 22.66 3.63
C PHE A 129 -7.41 21.48 4.23
N PHE A 130 -6.81 20.68 5.12
CA PHE A 130 -7.53 19.61 5.80
C PHE A 130 -8.26 20.20 7.02
N LYS A 131 -9.57 20.39 6.91
CA LYS A 131 -10.42 21.00 7.95
C LYS A 131 -11.13 19.96 8.81
N ALA A 132 -11.36 18.78 8.25
CA ALA A 132 -11.99 17.65 8.90
C ALA A 132 -11.23 16.37 8.56
N GLU A 133 -11.51 15.29 9.27
CA GLU A 133 -10.91 13.98 9.03
C GLU A 133 -11.10 13.51 7.58
N ALA A 134 -12.29 13.75 7.02
CA ALA A 134 -12.63 13.41 5.63
C ALA A 134 -11.80 14.19 4.57
N ASP A 135 -11.05 15.22 4.97
CA ASP A 135 -10.20 15.98 4.04
C ASP A 135 -8.79 15.37 3.88
N TYR A 136 -8.43 14.44 4.75
CA TYR A 136 -7.15 13.74 4.63
C TYR A 136 -7.16 12.79 3.42
N PRO A 137 -6.02 12.57 2.76
CA PRO A 137 -5.96 11.77 1.52
C PRO A 137 -6.49 10.36 1.67
N GLY A 138 -6.04 9.59 2.65
CA GLY A 138 -6.51 8.23 2.88
C GLY A 138 -8.03 8.12 3.11
N PRO A 139 -8.64 8.90 4.04
CA PRO A 139 -10.09 9.03 4.15
C PRO A 139 -10.82 9.35 2.85
N LYS A 140 -10.28 10.27 2.02
CA LYS A 140 -10.84 10.58 0.70
C LYS A 140 -10.80 9.38 -0.25
N THR A 141 -9.68 8.66 -0.26
CA THR A 141 -9.48 7.48 -1.12
C THR A 141 -10.47 6.38 -0.75
N MET A 142 -10.63 6.09 0.54
CA MET A 142 -11.63 5.11 1.00
C MET A 142 -13.07 5.56 0.74
N GLN A 143 -13.38 6.85 0.90
CA GLN A 143 -14.71 7.37 0.57
C GLN A 143 -15.00 7.28 -0.93
N ALA A 144 -14.05 7.71 -1.78
CA ALA A 144 -14.19 7.61 -3.24
C ALA A 144 -14.37 6.15 -3.70
N THR A 145 -13.69 5.22 -3.04
CA THR A 145 -13.85 3.77 -3.28
C THR A 145 -15.25 3.29 -2.93
N ALA A 146 -15.76 3.67 -1.76
CA ALA A 146 -17.10 3.29 -1.33
C ALA A 146 -18.19 3.91 -2.25
N ASP A 147 -18.01 5.16 -2.67
CA ASP A 147 -18.91 5.86 -3.58
C ASP A 147 -18.90 5.20 -4.98
N TRP A 148 -17.72 4.84 -5.50
CA TRP A 148 -17.62 4.14 -6.78
C TRP A 148 -18.32 2.78 -6.75
N LEU A 149 -18.10 1.98 -5.71
CA LEU A 149 -18.80 0.70 -5.54
C LEU A 149 -20.31 0.88 -5.53
N LYS A 150 -20.79 1.87 -4.78
CA LYS A 150 -22.22 2.17 -4.67
C LYS A 150 -22.83 2.61 -6.00
N ASP A 151 -22.15 3.52 -6.71
CA ASP A 151 -22.74 4.23 -7.86
C ASP A 151 -22.49 3.51 -9.19
N HIS A 152 -21.41 2.71 -9.29
CA HIS A 152 -20.97 2.11 -10.55
C HIS A 152 -20.70 0.60 -10.49
N GLY A 153 -20.42 0.04 -9.32
CA GLY A 153 -19.98 -1.36 -9.20
C GLY A 153 -20.99 -2.36 -9.76
N GLN A 154 -22.28 -2.08 -9.63
CA GLN A 154 -23.38 -2.92 -10.14
C GLN A 154 -23.73 -2.68 -11.63
N GLU A 155 -23.18 -1.63 -12.24
CA GLU A 155 -23.45 -1.31 -13.65
C GLU A 155 -22.57 -2.06 -14.63
N HIS A 156 -21.53 -2.74 -14.14
CA HIS A 156 -20.53 -3.44 -14.95
C HIS A 156 -20.66 -4.95 -14.80
N GLU A 157 -20.65 -5.66 -15.92
CA GLU A 157 -20.66 -7.12 -15.94
C GLU A 157 -19.38 -7.69 -15.28
N SER A 158 -18.24 -7.01 -15.43
CA SER A 158 -16.98 -7.37 -14.80
C SER A 158 -16.12 -6.13 -14.59
N PHE A 159 -15.48 -6.05 -13.42
CA PHE A 159 -14.56 -4.97 -13.13
C PHE A 159 -13.34 -5.42 -12.33
N PHE A 160 -12.27 -4.65 -12.42
CA PHE A 160 -11.09 -4.68 -11.57
C PHE A 160 -10.90 -3.31 -10.93
N LEU A 161 -11.18 -3.21 -9.65
CA LEU A 161 -10.98 -1.99 -8.86
C LEU A 161 -9.67 -2.12 -8.07
N PHE A 162 -8.68 -1.31 -8.41
CA PHE A 162 -7.42 -1.22 -7.70
C PHE A 162 -7.42 0.04 -6.83
N VAL A 163 -7.44 -0.15 -5.52
CA VAL A 163 -7.37 0.93 -4.54
C VAL A 163 -5.95 0.98 -4.02
N ASP A 164 -5.18 1.96 -4.48
CA ASP A 164 -3.82 2.19 -4.02
C ASP A 164 -3.82 3.34 -2.99
N GLU A 165 -4.27 3.00 -1.80
CA GLU A 165 -4.32 3.88 -0.65
C GLU A 165 -2.97 3.87 0.04
N PHE A 166 -2.35 5.05 0.22
CA PHE A 166 -0.94 5.17 0.57
C PHE A 166 -0.67 5.19 2.08
N ASP A 167 -1.68 5.39 2.91
CA ASP A 167 -1.53 5.28 4.36
C ASP A 167 -1.30 3.79 4.77
N PRO A 168 -0.52 3.51 5.78
CA PRO A 168 0.10 4.41 6.75
C PRO A 168 1.51 4.91 6.38
N HIS A 169 1.80 5.16 5.09
CA HIS A 169 3.04 5.83 4.69
C HIS A 169 3.19 7.18 5.42
N GLU A 170 4.42 7.64 5.62
CA GLU A 170 4.65 8.99 6.14
C GLU A 170 4.13 10.06 5.16
N PRO A 171 3.67 11.21 5.66
CA PRO A 171 3.72 11.66 7.04
C PRO A 171 2.67 10.99 7.93
N PHE A 172 3.06 10.62 9.16
CA PHE A 172 2.17 10.01 10.15
C PHE A 172 1.27 11.06 10.79
N ASP A 173 0.57 11.82 9.96
CA ASP A 173 -0.30 12.92 10.36
C ASP A 173 -1.77 12.49 10.39
N THR A 174 -2.43 12.76 11.50
CA THR A 174 -3.86 12.45 11.70
C THR A 174 -4.52 13.57 12.49
N PRO A 175 -5.82 13.82 12.31
CA PRO A 175 -6.59 14.72 13.16
C PRO A 175 -6.91 14.07 14.51
N GLU A 176 -7.43 14.87 15.46
CA GLU A 176 -8.12 14.32 16.63
C GLU A 176 -9.42 13.61 16.19
N PRO A 177 -9.81 12.51 16.86
CA PRO A 177 -9.25 11.96 18.09
C PRO A 177 -8.05 11.02 17.89
N TRP A 178 -7.68 10.72 16.64
CA TRP A 178 -6.62 9.76 16.31
C TRP A 178 -5.26 10.25 16.79
N ALA A 179 -4.98 11.54 16.63
CA ALA A 179 -3.69 12.15 16.95
C ALA A 179 -3.21 11.90 18.38
N SER A 180 -4.12 11.85 19.35
CA SER A 180 -3.81 11.58 20.76
C SER A 180 -4.20 10.18 21.22
N LEU A 181 -4.66 9.30 20.32
CA LEU A 181 -5.27 8.00 20.67
C LEU A 181 -4.32 7.13 21.51
N TYR A 182 -3.07 7.06 21.15
CA TYR A 182 -2.09 6.17 21.77
C TYR A 182 -1.01 6.88 22.59
N ASP A 183 -0.88 8.21 22.48
CA ASP A 183 0.18 8.98 23.14
C ASP A 183 -0.34 10.34 23.67
N ARG A 184 -1.27 10.27 24.62
CA ARG A 184 -1.94 11.45 25.22
C ARG A 184 -0.99 12.36 26.01
N ASP A 185 0.10 11.78 26.50
CA ASP A 185 1.06 12.50 27.37
C ASP A 185 2.19 13.16 26.57
N TRP A 186 2.11 13.13 25.24
CA TRP A 186 3.07 13.83 24.40
C TRP A 186 2.82 15.34 24.43
N THR A 187 3.83 16.09 24.83
CA THR A 187 3.78 17.57 24.91
C THR A 187 4.73 18.27 23.94
N GLY A 188 5.51 17.50 23.19
CA GLY A 188 6.42 18.01 22.17
C GLY A 188 5.73 18.30 20.85
N GLU A 189 6.50 18.81 19.89
CA GLU A 189 6.08 18.88 18.50
C GLU A 189 5.80 17.47 17.95
N ARG A 190 4.72 17.31 17.18
CA ARG A 190 4.37 16.01 16.59
C ARG A 190 5.41 15.62 15.53
N ILE A 191 5.96 14.42 15.69
CA ILE A 191 6.94 13.86 14.76
C ILE A 191 6.18 13.00 13.77
N ILE A 192 5.77 13.61 12.67
CA ILE A 192 5.01 12.94 11.59
C ILE A 192 5.92 12.36 10.50
N TRP A 193 7.17 12.81 10.43
CA TRP A 193 8.20 12.29 9.53
C TRP A 193 9.23 11.51 10.32
N PRO A 194 9.26 10.15 10.23
CA PRO A 194 10.29 9.37 10.89
C PRO A 194 11.66 9.64 10.23
N PRO A 195 12.77 9.49 10.98
CA PRO A 195 14.07 9.48 10.35
C PRO A 195 14.26 8.26 9.45
N TYR A 196 15.07 8.40 8.39
CA TYR A 196 15.52 7.27 7.56
C TYR A 196 16.96 6.96 7.93
N SER A 197 17.17 6.09 8.91
CA SER A 197 18.51 5.83 9.46
C SER A 197 18.63 4.47 10.15
N THR A 198 19.86 4.03 10.31
CA THR A 198 20.29 2.88 11.11
C THR A 198 21.04 3.37 12.35
N ASP A 199 21.16 2.53 13.38
CA ASP A 199 21.74 2.92 14.67
C ASP A 199 21.15 4.26 15.18
N THR A 200 19.86 4.44 15.02
CA THR A 200 19.17 5.73 15.17
C THR A 200 19.19 6.23 16.59
N LEU A 201 18.86 5.38 17.56
CA LEU A 201 18.90 5.68 18.98
C LEU A 201 20.34 5.75 19.50
N LYS A 202 21.15 4.77 19.09
CA LYS A 202 22.56 4.69 19.44
C LYS A 202 23.34 5.96 19.04
N ASN A 203 23.03 6.52 17.88
CA ASN A 203 23.65 7.75 17.38
C ASN A 203 22.94 9.03 17.87
N GLY A 204 21.92 8.93 18.70
CA GLY A 204 21.19 10.06 19.26
C GLY A 204 20.43 10.88 18.20
N VAL A 205 20.04 10.27 17.06
CA VAL A 205 19.23 10.94 16.03
C VAL A 205 17.86 11.32 16.60
N ILE A 206 17.28 10.42 17.38
CA ILE A 206 16.08 10.64 18.19
C ILE A 206 16.27 10.00 19.56
N THR A 207 15.47 10.42 20.53
CA THR A 207 15.39 9.81 21.85
C THR A 207 14.41 8.63 21.87
N GLU A 208 14.52 7.75 22.88
CA GLU A 208 13.54 6.67 23.11
C GLU A 208 12.09 7.18 23.20
N ARG A 209 11.90 8.34 23.85
CA ARG A 209 10.56 8.96 23.96
C ARG A 209 10.02 9.42 22.61
N GLN A 210 10.88 9.96 21.75
CA GLN A 210 10.52 10.33 20.37
C GLN A 210 10.25 9.09 19.51
N ALA A 211 11.05 8.04 19.65
CA ALA A 211 10.83 6.77 18.98
C ALA A 211 9.47 6.16 19.37
N HIS A 212 9.11 6.20 20.65
CA HIS A 212 7.79 5.79 21.10
C HIS A 212 6.69 6.63 20.43
N HIS A 213 6.83 7.96 20.42
CA HIS A 213 5.85 8.85 19.78
C HIS A 213 5.66 8.58 18.29
N ILE A 214 6.72 8.32 17.54
CA ILE A 214 6.66 7.94 16.11
C ILE A 214 5.82 6.66 15.93
N ARG A 215 6.07 5.62 16.73
CA ARG A 215 5.28 4.37 16.69
C ARG A 215 3.80 4.60 16.98
N GLN A 216 3.48 5.49 17.94
CA GLN A 216 2.10 5.79 18.27
C GLN A 216 1.40 6.58 17.15
N ASN A 217 2.09 7.50 16.49
CA ASN A 217 1.56 8.21 15.32
C ASN A 217 1.28 7.26 14.14
N TYR A 218 2.17 6.30 13.88
CA TYR A 218 1.93 5.25 12.89
C TYR A 218 0.68 4.43 13.24
N GLY A 219 0.57 3.97 14.49
CA GLY A 219 -0.60 3.23 14.97
C GLY A 219 -1.90 4.03 14.87
N ALA A 220 -1.84 5.33 15.17
CA ALA A 220 -2.99 6.23 15.04
C ALA A 220 -3.45 6.35 13.58
N LYS A 221 -2.50 6.48 12.65
CA LYS A 221 -2.79 6.56 11.23
C LYS A 221 -3.41 5.26 10.72
N LEU A 222 -2.83 4.12 11.07
CA LEU A 222 -3.37 2.80 10.74
C LEU A 222 -4.80 2.61 11.27
N SER A 223 -5.08 3.07 12.50
CA SER A 223 -6.43 2.98 13.09
C SER A 223 -7.44 3.87 12.38
N MET A 224 -7.02 5.06 11.94
CA MET A 224 -7.86 5.93 11.12
C MET A 224 -8.24 5.26 9.80
N ILE A 225 -7.28 4.68 9.10
CA ILE A 225 -7.54 4.00 7.83
C ILE A 225 -8.36 2.72 8.01
N ASP A 226 -8.12 1.95 9.07
CA ASP A 226 -8.98 0.80 9.38
C ASP A 226 -10.45 1.22 9.58
N HIS A 227 -10.68 2.36 10.24
CA HIS A 227 -12.02 2.93 10.38
C HIS A 227 -12.64 3.26 9.01
N TRP A 228 -11.88 3.92 8.12
CA TRP A 228 -12.38 4.31 6.80
C TRP A 228 -12.53 3.12 5.85
N LEU A 229 -11.69 2.09 5.95
CA LEU A 229 -11.91 0.81 5.26
C LEU A 229 -13.28 0.20 5.61
N GLY A 230 -13.76 0.44 6.83
CA GLY A 230 -15.11 0.04 7.23
C GLY A 230 -16.19 0.51 6.27
N LYS A 231 -16.08 1.72 5.69
CA LYS A 231 -17.03 2.26 4.70
C LYS A 231 -17.00 1.50 3.38
N VAL A 232 -15.81 1.07 2.95
CA VAL A 232 -15.66 0.24 1.76
C VAL A 232 -16.31 -1.13 1.99
N LEU A 233 -16.09 -1.74 3.16
CA LEU A 233 -16.74 -2.99 3.53
C LEU A 233 -18.27 -2.86 3.63
N ASP A 234 -18.76 -1.72 4.14
CA ASP A 234 -20.19 -1.43 4.17
C ASP A 234 -20.77 -1.27 2.75
N ALA A 235 -20.02 -0.67 1.82
CA ALA A 235 -20.43 -0.59 0.41
C ALA A 235 -20.49 -1.98 -0.25
N LEU A 236 -19.52 -2.85 0.04
CA LEU A 236 -19.52 -4.24 -0.42
C LEU A 236 -20.71 -5.02 0.15
N ASP A 237 -21.00 -4.87 1.46
CA ASP A 237 -22.14 -5.52 2.12
C ASP A 237 -23.48 -5.04 1.50
N ASN A 238 -23.65 -3.73 1.34
CA ASN A 238 -24.89 -3.13 0.84
C ASN A 238 -25.13 -3.38 -0.65
N GLY A 239 -24.05 -3.50 -1.43
CA GLY A 239 -24.11 -3.81 -2.86
C GLY A 239 -24.24 -5.29 -3.19
N GLY A 240 -24.12 -6.19 -2.20
CA GLY A 240 -24.19 -7.65 -2.42
C GLY A 240 -22.99 -8.22 -3.19
N PHE A 241 -21.82 -7.55 -3.14
CA PHE A 241 -20.65 -7.94 -3.91
C PHE A 241 -19.97 -9.23 -3.44
N TRP A 242 -20.33 -9.72 -2.25
CA TRP A 242 -19.69 -10.91 -1.70
C TRP A 242 -20.03 -12.21 -2.45
N ASP A 243 -21.07 -12.21 -3.27
CA ASP A 243 -21.51 -13.40 -3.99
C ASP A 243 -20.69 -13.68 -5.26
N ASP A 244 -20.02 -12.63 -5.82
CA ASP A 244 -19.35 -12.71 -7.12
C ASP A 244 -18.03 -11.93 -7.22
N THR A 245 -17.59 -11.30 -6.14
CA THR A 245 -16.41 -10.45 -6.15
C THR A 245 -15.32 -11.01 -5.22
N MET A 246 -14.13 -11.26 -5.75
CA MET A 246 -12.94 -11.53 -4.95
C MET A 246 -12.39 -10.22 -4.39
N VAL A 247 -12.08 -10.21 -3.09
CA VAL A 247 -11.49 -9.03 -2.41
C VAL A 247 -10.11 -9.37 -1.88
N ILE A 248 -9.09 -8.61 -2.29
CA ILE A 248 -7.71 -8.76 -1.85
C ILE A 248 -7.31 -7.54 -1.02
N LEU A 249 -6.84 -7.75 0.20
CA LEU A 249 -6.15 -6.76 1.01
C LEU A 249 -4.69 -7.18 1.15
N CYS A 250 -3.80 -6.34 0.64
CA CYS A 250 -2.36 -6.52 0.71
C CYS A 250 -1.65 -5.19 0.99
N THR A 251 -0.34 -5.24 1.17
CA THR A 251 0.53 -4.05 1.14
C THR A 251 1.75 -4.34 0.28
N ASP A 252 2.38 -3.29 -0.22
CA ASP A 252 3.59 -3.37 -1.04
C ASP A 252 4.80 -3.85 -0.21
N HIS A 253 5.03 -3.26 0.95
CA HIS A 253 6.06 -3.61 1.93
C HIS A 253 5.74 -2.98 3.29
N GLY A 254 6.53 -3.28 4.31
CA GLY A 254 6.41 -2.70 5.63
C GLY A 254 7.27 -1.45 5.83
N HIS A 255 7.51 -1.12 7.12
CA HIS A 255 8.25 0.06 7.55
C HIS A 255 8.96 -0.24 8.88
N TYR A 256 10.22 0.18 9.03
CA TYR A 256 10.92 0.08 10.31
C TYR A 256 10.50 1.20 11.25
N LEU A 257 10.13 0.82 12.46
CA LEU A 257 9.68 1.72 13.53
C LEU A 257 10.54 1.61 14.80
N GLY A 258 11.81 1.19 14.63
CA GLY A 258 12.80 1.04 15.69
C GLY A 258 13.31 -0.39 15.86
N GLU A 259 12.80 -1.36 15.10
CA GLU A 259 13.32 -2.72 15.10
C GLU A 259 14.79 -2.70 14.64
N LYS A 260 15.66 -3.37 15.38
CA LYS A 260 17.12 -3.37 15.16
C LYS A 260 17.72 -1.95 15.12
N ASP A 261 17.11 -0.99 15.82
CA ASP A 261 17.49 0.43 15.81
C ASP A 261 17.47 1.07 14.41
N ILE A 262 16.50 0.62 13.57
CA ILE A 262 16.27 1.11 12.22
C ILE A 262 14.94 1.87 12.18
N PHE A 263 14.89 3.00 11.49
CA PHE A 263 13.68 3.75 11.20
C PHE A 263 13.58 4.06 9.71
N GLY A 264 12.35 4.16 9.21
CA GLY A 264 12.10 4.41 7.80
C GLY A 264 12.32 3.18 6.93
N LYS A 265 12.73 3.40 5.71
CA LYS A 265 13.03 2.36 4.70
C LYS A 265 14.44 2.59 4.13
N PRO A 266 15.51 2.62 4.98
CA PRO A 266 16.86 2.74 4.48
C PRO A 266 17.22 1.53 3.61
N ARG A 267 18.18 1.68 2.71
CA ARG A 267 18.62 0.60 1.80
C ARG A 267 19.46 -0.46 2.52
N VAL A 268 18.88 -1.07 3.55
CA VAL A 268 19.45 -2.18 4.31
C VAL A 268 18.73 -3.48 3.94
N MET A 269 19.26 -4.61 4.39
CA MET A 269 18.66 -5.92 4.17
C MET A 269 17.20 -5.94 4.64
N GLN A 270 16.38 -6.71 3.95
CA GLN A 270 14.97 -6.92 4.26
C GLN A 270 14.85 -7.85 5.48
N TYR A 271 14.47 -7.28 6.62
CA TYR A 271 14.03 -8.04 7.78
C TYR A 271 12.50 -8.12 7.81
N GLU A 272 11.96 -8.95 8.71
CA GLU A 272 10.52 -9.17 8.88
C GLU A 272 9.67 -7.90 8.87
N PRO A 273 10.03 -6.78 9.57
CA PRO A 273 9.20 -5.59 9.58
C PRO A 273 9.00 -4.91 8.21
N ILE A 274 9.89 -5.16 7.27
CA ILE A 274 9.79 -4.61 5.91
C ILE A 274 9.27 -5.66 4.93
N GLY A 275 9.69 -6.93 5.09
CA GLY A 275 9.47 -7.97 4.09
C GLY A 275 8.23 -8.81 4.29
N HIS A 276 7.88 -9.11 5.52
CA HIS A 276 6.72 -9.95 5.86
C HIS A 276 5.45 -9.10 5.89
N THR A 277 4.62 -9.23 4.89
CA THR A 277 3.48 -8.35 4.64
C THR A 277 2.14 -9.07 4.85
N PRO A 278 1.09 -8.38 5.32
CA PRO A 278 -0.24 -8.96 5.43
C PRO A 278 -0.84 -9.24 4.05
N LEU A 279 -1.51 -10.40 3.95
CA LEU A 279 -2.32 -10.75 2.79
C LEU A 279 -3.60 -11.43 3.26
N LEU A 280 -4.75 -10.82 2.94
CA LEU A 280 -6.08 -11.39 3.12
C LEU A 280 -6.74 -11.49 1.75
N ILE A 281 -7.29 -12.66 1.41
CA ILE A 281 -8.05 -12.85 0.18
C ILE A 281 -9.41 -13.46 0.52
N TYR A 282 -10.46 -12.73 0.20
CA TYR A 282 -11.81 -13.27 0.19
C TYR A 282 -12.13 -13.80 -1.22
N HIS A 283 -12.67 -14.98 -1.31
CA HIS A 283 -13.21 -15.56 -2.54
C HIS A 283 -14.60 -16.13 -2.26
N PRO A 284 -15.62 -15.87 -3.11
CA PRO A 284 -16.99 -16.31 -2.87
C PRO A 284 -17.12 -17.81 -2.60
N ASP A 285 -16.38 -18.63 -3.34
CA ASP A 285 -16.46 -20.10 -3.27
C ASP A 285 -15.54 -20.74 -2.22
N ALA A 286 -14.87 -19.93 -1.39
CA ALA A 286 -13.90 -20.44 -0.43
C ALA A 286 -14.24 -20.05 1.02
N ALA A 287 -14.27 -21.04 1.91
CA ALA A 287 -14.44 -20.78 3.33
C ALA A 287 -13.19 -20.12 3.95
N PRO A 288 -13.36 -19.28 4.98
CA PRO A 288 -12.22 -18.67 5.69
C PRO A 288 -11.23 -19.73 6.18
N ASN A 289 -9.96 -19.49 5.99
CA ASN A 289 -8.89 -20.41 6.35
C ASN A 289 -7.57 -19.67 6.64
N VAL A 290 -6.61 -20.39 7.22
CA VAL A 290 -5.23 -19.92 7.38
C VAL A 290 -4.34 -20.70 6.41
N ILE A 291 -3.65 -20.00 5.52
CA ILE A 291 -2.77 -20.57 4.51
C ILE A 291 -1.32 -20.24 4.90
N SER A 292 -0.50 -21.28 5.10
CA SER A 292 0.91 -21.14 5.49
C SER A 292 1.88 -21.37 4.32
N SER A 293 1.40 -21.59 3.10
CA SER A 293 2.27 -21.68 1.93
C SER A 293 2.95 -20.33 1.67
N LEU A 294 4.24 -20.40 1.29
CA LEU A 294 5.02 -19.21 0.98
C LEU A 294 4.50 -18.54 -0.28
N SER A 295 4.30 -17.22 -0.22
CA SER A 295 3.80 -16.39 -1.32
C SER A 295 4.52 -15.04 -1.37
N THR A 296 4.40 -14.34 -2.50
CA THR A 296 5.04 -13.05 -2.73
C THR A 296 4.21 -12.18 -3.68
N ASN A 297 4.51 -10.88 -3.77
CA ASN A 297 3.73 -9.91 -4.54
C ASN A 297 3.48 -10.31 -5.99
N VAL A 298 4.45 -10.95 -6.67
CA VAL A 298 4.25 -11.42 -8.06
C VAL A 298 3.18 -12.52 -8.19
N ASP A 299 2.84 -13.20 -7.09
CA ASP A 299 1.77 -14.20 -7.08
C ASP A 299 0.38 -13.56 -7.19
N LEU A 300 0.24 -12.29 -6.80
CA LEU A 300 -1.01 -11.54 -6.98
C LEU A 300 -1.31 -11.34 -8.47
N HIS A 301 -0.30 -10.98 -9.27
CA HIS A 301 -0.44 -10.92 -10.73
C HIS A 301 -0.88 -12.27 -11.30
N ALA A 302 -0.17 -13.36 -10.95
CA ALA A 302 -0.49 -14.69 -11.42
C ALA A 302 -1.90 -15.14 -11.00
N THR A 303 -2.35 -14.72 -9.80
CA THR A 303 -3.71 -15.00 -9.31
C THR A 303 -4.76 -14.24 -10.11
N LEU A 304 -4.52 -12.97 -10.43
CA LEU A 304 -5.42 -12.18 -11.26
C LEU A 304 -5.48 -12.71 -12.70
N THR A 305 -4.34 -13.09 -13.29
CA THR A 305 -4.29 -13.67 -14.62
C THR A 305 -5.04 -15.02 -14.71
N ASP A 306 -4.95 -15.83 -13.67
CA ASP A 306 -5.69 -17.10 -13.57
C ASP A 306 -7.19 -16.86 -13.37
N LEU A 307 -7.57 -15.92 -12.48
CA LEU A 307 -8.97 -15.57 -12.19
C LEU A 307 -9.72 -15.10 -13.44
N PHE A 308 -9.07 -14.31 -14.30
CA PHE A 308 -9.67 -13.73 -15.49
C PHE A 308 -9.32 -14.47 -16.79
N ASP A 309 -8.67 -15.63 -16.70
CA ASP A 309 -8.20 -16.45 -17.87
C ASP A 309 -7.41 -15.60 -18.87
N LEU A 310 -6.46 -14.79 -18.37
CA LEU A 310 -5.64 -13.91 -19.20
C LEU A 310 -4.47 -14.66 -19.82
N ASN A 311 -4.14 -14.34 -21.06
CA ASN A 311 -2.94 -14.83 -21.70
C ASN A 311 -1.80 -13.83 -21.52
N VAL A 312 -0.77 -14.21 -20.80
CA VAL A 312 0.43 -13.40 -20.54
C VAL A 312 1.58 -13.89 -21.42
N ASP A 313 2.13 -13.03 -22.27
CA ASP A 313 3.16 -13.35 -23.25
C ASP A 313 4.57 -12.86 -22.88
N HIS A 314 4.76 -12.43 -21.62
CA HIS A 314 6.05 -12.00 -21.07
C HIS A 314 6.49 -12.88 -19.89
N VAL A 315 7.74 -12.72 -19.47
CA VAL A 315 8.30 -13.47 -18.33
C VAL A 315 7.64 -13.02 -17.03
N THR A 316 7.06 -13.96 -16.29
CA THR A 316 6.53 -13.76 -14.95
C THR A 316 7.19 -14.71 -13.95
N HIS A 317 7.20 -14.36 -12.68
CA HIS A 317 7.80 -15.14 -11.59
C HIS A 317 6.76 -15.65 -10.58
N GLY A 318 5.50 -15.23 -10.74
CA GLY A 318 4.40 -15.59 -9.86
C GLY A 318 3.83 -16.99 -10.12
N ARG A 319 3.15 -17.50 -9.11
CA ARG A 319 2.22 -18.63 -9.23
C ARG A 319 0.84 -18.21 -8.74
N SER A 320 -0.22 -18.72 -9.35
CA SER A 320 -1.58 -18.45 -8.88
C SER A 320 -1.78 -18.97 -7.46
N LEU A 321 -2.45 -18.17 -6.63
CA LEU A 321 -2.90 -18.52 -5.28
C LEU A 321 -4.32 -19.11 -5.28
N LEU A 322 -5.05 -19.10 -6.41
CA LEU A 322 -6.41 -19.66 -6.50
C LEU A 322 -6.48 -21.12 -6.05
N PRO A 323 -5.54 -21.99 -6.43
CA PRO A 323 -5.56 -23.36 -5.94
C PRO A 323 -5.45 -23.47 -4.41
N ASP A 324 -4.58 -22.67 -3.79
CA ASP A 324 -4.47 -22.64 -2.32
C ASP A 324 -5.77 -22.14 -1.68
N ILE A 325 -6.37 -21.08 -2.24
CA ILE A 325 -7.63 -20.49 -1.80
C ILE A 325 -8.78 -21.50 -1.88
N LEU A 326 -8.86 -22.25 -2.98
CA LEU A 326 -9.90 -23.24 -3.24
C LEU A 326 -9.60 -24.61 -2.60
N GLY A 327 -8.52 -24.73 -1.84
CA GLY A 327 -8.15 -25.98 -1.14
C GLY A 327 -7.67 -27.10 -2.07
N LEU A 328 -7.20 -26.77 -3.26
CA LEU A 328 -6.65 -27.71 -4.22
C LEU A 328 -5.19 -28.03 -3.90
N LYS A 329 -4.77 -29.25 -4.16
CA LYS A 329 -3.36 -29.66 -3.97
C LYS A 329 -2.51 -29.13 -5.10
N THR A 330 -1.57 -28.22 -4.79
CA THR A 330 -0.54 -27.73 -5.71
C THR A 330 0.83 -27.85 -5.08
N PRO A 331 1.92 -27.89 -5.87
CA PRO A 331 3.26 -27.77 -5.33
C PRO A 331 3.40 -26.45 -4.59
N ALA A 332 3.87 -26.51 -3.34
CA ALA A 332 4.19 -25.32 -2.58
C ALA A 332 5.40 -24.62 -3.21
N ARG A 333 5.50 -23.31 -3.01
CA ARG A 333 6.71 -22.56 -3.30
C ARG A 333 7.75 -22.90 -2.22
N ASP A 334 8.94 -23.36 -2.61
CA ASP A 334 10.01 -23.70 -1.68
C ASP A 334 10.75 -22.48 -1.18
N TRP A 335 10.80 -21.41 -1.99
CA TRP A 335 11.52 -20.16 -1.67
C TRP A 335 10.89 -18.97 -2.41
N ALA A 336 11.05 -17.80 -1.83
CA ALA A 336 10.74 -16.50 -2.44
C ALA A 336 12.00 -15.65 -2.52
N VAL A 337 12.05 -14.76 -3.49
CA VAL A 337 13.18 -13.83 -3.69
C VAL A 337 12.68 -12.41 -3.53
N GLY A 338 13.43 -11.61 -2.79
CA GLY A 338 13.21 -10.19 -2.66
C GLY A 338 14.51 -9.40 -2.76
N GLY A 339 14.43 -8.11 -3.06
CA GLY A 339 15.62 -7.30 -3.19
C GLY A 339 15.41 -5.86 -3.58
N ILE A 340 16.54 -5.15 -3.65
CA ILE A 340 16.64 -3.79 -4.20
C ILE A 340 17.66 -3.82 -5.34
N PHE A 341 17.27 -3.32 -6.51
CA PHE A 341 18.12 -3.26 -7.69
C PHE A 341 19.50 -2.65 -7.37
N GLY A 342 20.56 -3.37 -7.77
CA GLY A 342 21.93 -2.91 -7.59
C GLY A 342 22.42 -2.81 -6.14
N ASN A 343 21.65 -3.36 -5.16
CA ASN A 343 22.01 -3.28 -3.75
C ASN A 343 22.16 -4.68 -3.11
N TRP A 344 21.06 -5.43 -2.96
CA TRP A 344 21.08 -6.76 -2.37
C TRP A 344 19.95 -7.63 -2.91
N VAL A 345 20.10 -8.93 -2.75
CA VAL A 345 19.13 -9.97 -3.01
C VAL A 345 18.99 -10.85 -1.78
N GLN A 346 17.78 -11.22 -1.43
CA GLN A 346 17.47 -12.12 -0.33
C GLN A 346 16.65 -13.29 -0.84
N ILE A 347 16.90 -14.48 -0.31
CA ILE A 347 16.08 -15.67 -0.49
C ILE A 347 15.41 -15.99 0.84
N GLN A 348 14.12 -16.22 0.78
CA GLN A 348 13.27 -16.57 1.91
C GLN A 348 12.71 -17.98 1.69
N ASP A 349 12.92 -18.92 2.60
CA ASP A 349 12.44 -20.31 2.51
C ASP A 349 11.43 -20.68 3.61
N GLY A 350 10.96 -19.69 4.37
CA GLY A 350 10.07 -19.89 5.52
C GLY A 350 10.80 -20.31 6.81
N ARG A 351 12.13 -20.39 6.80
CA ARG A 351 12.97 -20.68 7.96
C ARG A 351 14.02 -19.60 8.21
N TYR A 352 14.54 -19.01 7.14
CA TYR A 352 15.63 -18.04 7.15
C TYR A 352 15.25 -16.83 6.32
#